data_680976024f7aafc79dcabf82a2e84c06
#
_entry.id   680976024f7aafc79dcabf82a2e84c06
#
_cell.length_a   1.000
_cell.length_b   1.000
_cell.length_c   1.000
_cell.angle_alpha   90.00
_cell.angle_beta   90.00
_cell.angle_gamma   90.00
#
_symmetry.space_group_name_H-M   'P 1'
#
loop_
_entity.id
_entity.type
_entity.pdbx_description
1 polymer ?
#
loop_
_entity_poly.entity_id
_entity_poly.type
_entity_poly.pdbx_seq_one_letter_code
_entity_poly.pdbx_strand_id
1 'polypeptide(L)'
;MLFRSRETLRREALEIRAVCRRYGVPFLINDAAELAAEVGADGVHVGQQDMSPRQARAILGPDGIVGVSAHTVEEARAAQAEGADYLGVGAVFVTGTKENTTPVDYETLKEICAAVDIPVVAIGGVGRNNLSSLAGSGIQGVAVVSALYAQPDVRAAARSLRSQVEEMLRG
;
A
#
# COMPACT_ATOMS: atom_id res chain seq x y z
N MET A 1 -19.98 -6.84 -6.84
CA MET A 1 -19.16 -6.97 -5.63
C MET A 1 -19.70 -8.14 -4.82
N LEU A 2 -18.98 -9.26 -4.72
CA LEU A 2 -19.39 -10.41 -3.89
C LEU A 2 -19.23 -10.01 -2.43
N PHE A 3 -20.33 -9.87 -1.70
CA PHE A 3 -20.32 -9.67 -0.24
C PHE A 3 -19.74 -10.93 0.42
N ARG A 4 -18.48 -10.88 0.80
CA ARG A 4 -17.87 -11.92 1.65
C ARG A 4 -18.37 -11.74 3.07
N SER A 5 -18.75 -12.82 3.75
CA SER A 5 -19.10 -12.73 5.18
C SER A 5 -17.84 -12.37 5.99
N ARG A 6 -18.03 -11.70 7.15
CA ARG A 6 -16.94 -11.35 8.07
C ARG A 6 -16.13 -12.60 8.46
N GLU A 7 -16.80 -13.73 8.67
CA GLU A 7 -16.14 -14.99 9.00
C GLU A 7 -15.26 -15.53 7.87
N THR A 8 -15.68 -15.38 6.61
CA THR A 8 -14.87 -15.73 5.45
C THR A 8 -13.63 -14.88 5.37
N LEU A 9 -13.77 -13.55 5.53
CA LEU A 9 -12.64 -12.61 5.53
C LEU A 9 -11.66 -12.92 6.66
N ARG A 10 -12.17 -13.21 7.85
CA ARG A 10 -11.35 -13.60 9.00
C ARG A 10 -10.54 -14.87 8.74
N ARG A 11 -11.16 -15.90 8.21
CA ARG A 11 -10.48 -17.17 7.88
C ARG A 11 -9.38 -16.95 6.83
N GLU A 12 -9.70 -16.26 5.74
CA GLU A 12 -8.74 -15.94 4.68
C GLU A 12 -7.57 -15.11 5.23
N ALA A 13 -7.85 -14.11 6.08
CA ALA A 13 -6.82 -13.29 6.71
C ALA A 13 -5.87 -14.12 7.58
N LEU A 14 -6.39 -15.07 8.38
CA LEU A 14 -5.56 -15.96 9.19
C LEU A 14 -4.68 -16.87 8.35
N GLU A 15 -5.19 -17.39 7.23
CA GLU A 15 -4.43 -18.23 6.30
C GLU A 15 -3.28 -17.43 5.64
N ILE A 16 -3.58 -16.22 5.14
CA ILE A 16 -2.57 -15.34 4.52
C ILE A 16 -1.52 -14.91 5.56
N ARG A 17 -1.95 -14.52 6.76
CA ARG A 17 -1.05 -14.15 7.85
C ARG A 17 -0.07 -15.28 8.18
N ALA A 18 -0.54 -16.54 8.24
CA ALA A 18 0.32 -17.68 8.51
C ALA A 18 1.42 -17.82 7.43
N VAL A 19 1.06 -17.58 6.16
CA VAL A 19 2.03 -17.56 5.05
C VAL A 19 3.02 -16.40 5.22
N CYS A 20 2.54 -15.18 5.45
CA CYS A 20 3.39 -14.00 5.62
C CYS A 20 4.40 -14.20 6.77
N ARG A 21 3.96 -14.70 7.92
CA ARG A 21 4.83 -15.02 9.06
C ARG A 21 5.91 -16.05 8.72
N ARG A 22 5.55 -17.08 7.97
CA ARG A 22 6.52 -18.11 7.54
C ARG A 22 7.68 -17.52 6.72
N TYR A 23 7.41 -16.45 5.98
CA TYR A 23 8.40 -15.79 5.12
C TYR A 23 8.96 -14.48 5.72
N GLY A 24 8.60 -14.13 6.96
CA GLY A 24 9.05 -12.90 7.60
C GLY A 24 8.58 -11.62 6.90
N VAL A 25 7.38 -11.65 6.29
CA VAL A 25 6.79 -10.52 5.56
C VAL A 25 5.66 -9.94 6.40
N PRO A 26 5.62 -8.61 6.64
CA PRO A 26 4.49 -7.96 7.32
C PRO A 26 3.18 -8.19 6.58
N PHE A 27 2.12 -8.45 7.34
CA PHE A 27 0.77 -8.65 6.83
C PHE A 27 -0.15 -7.53 7.31
N LEU A 28 -0.66 -6.74 6.38
CA LEU A 28 -1.59 -5.64 6.66
C LEU A 28 -2.97 -5.95 6.09
N ILE A 29 -4.01 -5.50 6.81
CA ILE A 29 -5.41 -5.54 6.34
C ILE A 29 -5.73 -4.18 5.70
N ASN A 30 -6.52 -4.17 4.63
CA ASN A 30 -7.00 -2.94 4.02
C ASN A 30 -8.34 -2.52 4.64
N ASP A 31 -8.48 -1.25 5.04
CA ASP A 31 -9.64 -0.55 5.59
C ASP A 31 -10.14 -1.03 6.98
N ALA A 32 -10.02 -2.31 7.31
CA ALA A 32 -10.66 -2.91 8.49
C ALA A 32 -9.69 -3.09 9.68
N ALA A 33 -9.46 -2.03 10.47
CA ALA A 33 -8.54 -2.05 11.60
C ALA A 33 -8.98 -3.02 12.72
N GLU A 34 -10.28 -3.15 12.97
CA GLU A 34 -10.80 -4.11 13.94
C GLU A 34 -10.52 -5.57 13.53
N LEU A 35 -10.63 -5.87 12.24
CA LEU A 35 -10.26 -7.18 11.72
C LEU A 35 -8.75 -7.40 11.83
N ALA A 36 -7.94 -6.37 11.54
CA ALA A 36 -6.49 -6.44 11.69
C ALA A 36 -6.09 -6.78 13.13
N ALA A 37 -6.69 -6.12 14.13
CA ALA A 37 -6.48 -6.41 15.53
C ALA A 37 -6.97 -7.83 15.91
N GLU A 38 -8.17 -8.22 15.47
CA GLU A 38 -8.77 -9.54 15.75
C GLU A 38 -7.91 -10.69 15.23
N VAL A 39 -7.38 -10.58 14.01
CA VAL A 39 -6.54 -11.63 13.43
C VAL A 39 -5.07 -11.49 13.82
N GLY A 40 -4.68 -10.44 14.54
CA GLY A 40 -3.30 -10.13 14.91
C GLY A 40 -2.43 -9.89 13.68
N ALA A 41 -2.92 -9.12 12.71
CA ALA A 41 -2.13 -8.61 11.59
C ALA A 41 -1.06 -7.63 12.10
N ASP A 42 -0.02 -7.39 11.30
CA ASP A 42 1.05 -6.46 11.66
C ASP A 42 0.60 -5.00 11.51
N GLY A 43 -0.51 -4.75 10.79
CA GLY A 43 -1.04 -3.40 10.62
C GLY A 43 -2.29 -3.31 9.75
N VAL A 44 -2.64 -2.08 9.42
CA VAL A 44 -3.76 -1.71 8.55
C VAL A 44 -3.33 -0.64 7.54
N HIS A 45 -3.95 -0.64 6.36
CA HIS A 45 -3.89 0.47 5.42
C HIS A 45 -5.28 1.09 5.28
N VAL A 46 -5.39 2.40 5.44
CA VAL A 46 -6.66 3.14 5.39
C VAL A 46 -6.65 4.20 4.29
N GLY A 47 -7.81 4.45 3.70
CA GLY A 47 -8.03 5.52 2.73
C GLY A 47 -8.55 6.81 3.39
N GLN A 48 -8.72 7.88 2.58
CA GLN A 48 -9.16 9.20 3.04
C GLN A 48 -10.60 9.24 3.59
N GLN A 49 -11.43 8.25 3.24
CA GLN A 49 -12.82 8.16 3.71
C GLN A 49 -13.02 7.12 4.80
N ASP A 50 -11.94 6.45 5.20
CA ASP A 50 -11.95 5.46 6.28
C ASP A 50 -11.67 6.14 7.61
N MET A 51 -11.38 5.34 8.65
CA MET A 51 -10.98 5.90 9.93
C MET A 51 -9.65 6.65 9.85
N SER A 52 -9.45 7.62 10.72
CA SER A 52 -8.19 8.36 10.77
C SER A 52 -7.01 7.48 11.22
N PRO A 53 -5.77 7.83 10.84
CA PRO A 53 -4.55 7.14 11.33
C PRO A 53 -4.49 7.01 12.84
N ARG A 54 -4.89 8.05 13.56
CA ARG A 54 -4.94 8.07 15.02
C ARG A 54 -5.94 7.06 15.59
N GLN A 55 -7.11 6.91 14.97
CA GLN A 55 -8.10 5.92 15.36
C GLN A 55 -7.60 4.50 15.07
N ALA A 56 -7.01 4.27 13.91
CA ALA A 56 -6.40 2.99 13.57
C ALA A 56 -5.30 2.60 14.56
N ARG A 57 -4.43 3.55 14.92
CA ARG A 57 -3.39 3.38 15.95
C ARG A 57 -3.96 3.02 17.31
N ALA A 58 -5.07 3.65 17.70
CA ALA A 58 -5.73 3.35 18.99
C ALA A 58 -6.26 1.90 19.06
N ILE A 59 -6.67 1.33 17.92
CA ILE A 59 -7.14 -0.06 17.82
C ILE A 59 -5.97 -1.05 17.78
N LEU A 60 -4.92 -0.77 17.00
CA LEU A 60 -3.79 -1.67 16.78
C LEU A 60 -2.75 -1.63 17.90
N GLY A 61 -2.71 -0.55 18.67
CA GLY A 61 -1.64 -0.30 19.64
C GLY A 61 -0.41 0.40 19.04
N PRO A 62 0.60 0.71 19.88
CA PRO A 62 1.74 1.52 19.47
C PRO A 62 2.64 0.86 18.40
N ASP A 63 2.71 -0.45 18.39
CA ASP A 63 3.59 -1.23 17.50
C ASP A 63 2.92 -1.61 16.16
N GLY A 64 1.62 -1.34 15.99
CA GLY A 64 0.89 -1.65 14.77
C GLY A 64 1.28 -0.73 13.62
N ILE A 65 1.46 -1.26 12.42
CA ILE A 65 1.78 -0.47 11.22
C ILE A 65 0.50 0.18 10.69
N VAL A 66 0.52 1.50 10.50
CA VAL A 66 -0.59 2.26 9.92
C VAL A 66 -0.14 2.89 8.60
N GLY A 67 -0.63 2.34 7.48
CA GLY A 67 -0.48 2.93 6.15
C GLY A 67 -1.67 3.81 5.78
N VAL A 68 -1.43 4.86 5.01
CA VAL A 68 -2.48 5.80 4.58
C VAL A 68 -2.37 6.10 3.09
N SER A 69 -3.49 6.06 2.38
CA SER A 69 -3.57 6.55 1.00
C SER A 69 -3.51 8.08 0.97
N ALA A 70 -2.70 8.66 0.09
CA ALA A 70 -2.66 10.11 -0.13
C ALA A 70 -2.60 10.44 -1.62
N HIS A 71 -3.19 11.58 -2.01
CA HIS A 71 -3.28 12.06 -3.39
C HIS A 71 -2.74 13.48 -3.55
N THR A 72 -2.58 14.21 -2.44
CA THR A 72 -2.05 15.58 -2.39
C THR A 72 -1.02 15.73 -1.30
N VAL A 73 -0.22 16.79 -1.36
CA VAL A 73 0.77 17.15 -0.33
C VAL A 73 0.10 17.39 1.02
N GLU A 74 -1.07 18.02 1.02
CA GLU A 74 -1.85 18.31 2.23
C GLU A 74 -2.31 17.03 2.93
N GLU A 75 -2.86 16.06 2.16
CA GLU A 75 -3.25 14.74 2.68
C GLU A 75 -2.04 13.99 3.25
N ALA A 76 -0.91 14.03 2.55
CA ALA A 76 0.32 13.37 2.98
C ALA A 76 0.84 13.93 4.31
N ARG A 77 0.92 15.25 4.45
CA ARG A 77 1.32 15.93 5.70
C ARG A 77 0.37 15.66 6.84
N ALA A 78 -0.94 15.69 6.58
CA ALA A 78 -1.94 15.39 7.58
C ALA A 78 -1.82 13.95 8.07
N ALA A 79 -1.66 12.97 7.18
CA ALA A 79 -1.47 11.58 7.52
C ALA A 79 -0.22 11.37 8.39
N GLN A 80 0.92 11.98 8.02
CA GLN A 80 2.14 11.92 8.84
C GLN A 80 1.93 12.54 10.23
N ALA A 81 1.28 13.70 10.31
CA ALA A 81 1.02 14.38 11.58
C ALA A 81 0.07 13.58 12.50
N GLU A 82 -0.80 12.75 11.91
CA GLU A 82 -1.70 11.85 12.64
C GLU A 82 -1.09 10.48 12.98
N GLY A 83 0.19 10.25 12.63
CA GLY A 83 0.94 9.07 13.02
C GLY A 83 0.88 7.91 12.03
N ALA A 84 0.74 8.19 10.73
CA ALA A 84 0.97 7.20 9.69
C ALA A 84 2.44 6.77 9.67
N ASP A 85 2.69 5.48 9.43
CA ASP A 85 4.04 4.92 9.31
C ASP A 85 4.54 4.94 7.85
N TYR A 86 3.64 4.93 6.88
CA TYR A 86 3.95 5.07 5.46
C TYR A 86 2.75 5.59 4.67
N LEU A 87 3.00 6.06 3.47
CA LEU A 87 1.97 6.50 2.53
C LEU A 87 1.89 5.58 1.31
N GLY A 88 0.66 5.31 0.86
CA GLY A 88 0.37 4.77 -0.47
C GLY A 88 -0.10 5.90 -1.37
N VAL A 89 0.71 6.31 -2.34
CA VAL A 89 0.39 7.45 -3.22
C VAL A 89 0.01 6.96 -4.61
N GLY A 90 -1.15 7.35 -5.07
CA GLY A 90 -1.70 6.96 -6.39
C GLY A 90 -3.17 7.31 -6.58
N ALA A 91 -3.75 6.99 -7.75
CA ALA A 91 -3.14 6.13 -8.78
C ALA A 91 -2.13 6.89 -9.64
N VAL A 92 -0.89 6.36 -9.71
CA VAL A 92 0.18 7.01 -10.52
C VAL A 92 0.07 6.68 -12.01
N PHE A 93 -0.68 5.64 -12.37
CA PHE A 93 -1.02 5.30 -13.75
C PHE A 93 -2.49 4.86 -13.83
N VAL A 94 -3.05 4.89 -15.05
CA VAL A 94 -4.41 4.42 -15.29
C VAL A 94 -4.55 2.95 -14.85
N THR A 95 -5.57 2.66 -14.07
CA THR A 95 -5.81 1.32 -13.53
C THR A 95 -7.29 0.96 -13.58
N GLY A 96 -7.60 -0.31 -13.86
CA GLY A 96 -8.95 -0.88 -13.76
C GLY A 96 -9.23 -1.59 -12.43
N THR A 97 -8.28 -1.55 -11.48
CA THR A 97 -8.41 -2.30 -10.21
C THR A 97 -9.31 -1.58 -9.21
N LYS A 98 -9.37 -0.26 -9.25
CA LYS A 98 -10.24 0.55 -8.38
C LYS A 98 -10.92 1.63 -9.25
N GLU A 99 -12.24 1.71 -9.19
CA GLU A 99 -13.02 2.77 -9.84
C GLU A 99 -12.91 4.06 -9.02
N ASN A 100 -12.97 5.23 -9.68
CA ASN A 100 -12.93 6.56 -9.05
C ASN A 100 -11.62 6.89 -8.29
N THR A 101 -10.46 6.58 -8.87
CA THR A 101 -9.19 7.05 -8.33
C THR A 101 -8.84 8.44 -8.87
N THR A 102 -8.40 9.34 -7.99
CA THR A 102 -7.79 10.60 -8.40
C THR A 102 -6.39 10.30 -8.97
N PRO A 103 -6.11 10.67 -10.24
CA PRO A 103 -4.78 10.47 -10.79
C PRO A 103 -3.75 11.34 -10.06
N VAL A 104 -2.59 10.77 -9.78
CA VAL A 104 -1.43 11.50 -9.23
C VAL A 104 -0.33 11.48 -10.28
N ASP A 105 0.02 12.63 -10.82
CA ASP A 105 1.11 12.73 -11.79
C ASP A 105 2.48 12.64 -11.13
N TYR A 106 3.54 12.59 -11.95
CA TYR A 106 4.91 12.42 -11.47
C TYR A 106 5.38 13.60 -10.60
N GLU A 107 5.04 14.84 -10.97
CA GLU A 107 5.46 16.02 -10.21
C GLU A 107 4.75 16.07 -8.84
N THR A 108 3.46 15.80 -8.81
CA THR A 108 2.71 15.67 -7.54
C THR A 108 3.27 14.57 -6.66
N LEU A 109 3.62 13.39 -7.23
CA LEU A 109 4.26 12.31 -6.48
C LEU A 109 5.59 12.76 -5.85
N LYS A 110 6.40 13.45 -6.63
CA LYS A 110 7.70 13.98 -6.19
C LYS A 110 7.54 15.04 -5.10
N GLU A 111 6.57 15.94 -5.24
CA GLU A 111 6.24 16.93 -4.21
C GLU A 111 5.79 16.28 -2.91
N ILE A 112 4.95 15.24 -2.98
CA ILE A 112 4.54 14.46 -1.82
C ILE A 112 5.75 13.82 -1.14
N CYS A 113 6.63 13.15 -1.90
CA CYS A 113 7.83 12.52 -1.35
C CYS A 113 8.76 13.55 -0.67
N ALA A 114 8.85 14.76 -1.21
CA ALA A 114 9.68 15.83 -0.61
C ALA A 114 9.02 16.48 0.62
N ALA A 115 7.72 16.32 0.81
CA ALA A 115 6.94 16.98 1.85
C ALA A 115 6.81 16.20 3.16
N VAL A 116 7.22 14.92 3.17
CA VAL A 116 7.10 14.02 4.33
C VAL A 116 8.41 13.29 4.61
N ASP A 117 8.59 12.84 5.84
CA ASP A 117 9.75 12.05 6.28
C ASP A 117 9.48 10.55 6.33
N ILE A 118 8.21 10.14 6.26
CA ILE A 118 7.79 8.75 6.26
C ILE A 118 7.88 8.14 4.86
N PRO A 119 8.09 6.81 4.74
CA PRO A 119 8.18 6.14 3.45
C PRO A 119 6.95 6.34 2.56
N VAL A 120 7.19 6.54 1.26
CA VAL A 120 6.15 6.65 0.24
C VAL A 120 6.24 5.47 -0.72
N VAL A 121 5.11 4.81 -0.95
CA VAL A 121 4.96 3.68 -1.88
C VAL A 121 4.03 4.13 -3.01
N ALA A 122 4.49 4.07 -4.25
CA ALA A 122 3.62 4.36 -5.40
C ALA A 122 2.68 3.20 -5.70
N ILE A 123 1.41 3.51 -5.93
CA ILE A 123 0.36 2.52 -6.21
C ILE A 123 -0.53 2.96 -7.39
N GLY A 124 -1.20 1.99 -8.03
CA GLY A 124 -2.15 2.21 -9.11
C GLY A 124 -1.51 2.12 -10.49
N GLY A 125 -1.83 1.05 -11.20
CA GLY A 125 -1.39 0.80 -12.57
C GLY A 125 0.11 0.53 -12.77
N VAL A 126 0.89 0.43 -11.69
CA VAL A 126 2.33 0.15 -11.76
C VAL A 126 2.58 -1.26 -12.29
N GLY A 127 3.50 -1.37 -13.22
CA GLY A 127 3.92 -2.63 -13.83
C GLY A 127 5.27 -2.51 -14.53
N ARG A 128 5.73 -3.62 -15.09
CA ARG A 128 7.06 -3.73 -15.72
C ARG A 128 7.33 -2.68 -16.82
N ASN A 129 6.29 -2.25 -17.52
CA ASN A 129 6.43 -1.40 -18.70
C ASN A 129 6.49 0.11 -18.36
N ASN A 130 6.12 0.50 -17.14
CA ASN A 130 6.03 1.90 -16.73
C ASN A 130 6.79 2.21 -15.43
N LEU A 131 7.28 1.19 -14.72
CA LEU A 131 7.99 1.35 -13.46
C LEU A 131 9.18 2.34 -13.55
N SER A 132 9.96 2.26 -14.63
CA SER A 132 11.15 3.10 -14.81
C SER A 132 10.84 4.61 -14.85
N SER A 133 9.61 4.99 -15.24
CA SER A 133 9.21 6.40 -15.22
C SER A 133 8.99 6.99 -13.83
N LEU A 134 9.04 6.17 -12.79
CA LEU A 134 8.97 6.60 -11.39
C LEU A 134 10.36 6.88 -10.78
N ALA A 135 11.44 6.62 -11.52
CA ALA A 135 12.81 6.87 -11.05
C ALA A 135 13.01 8.35 -10.69
N GLY A 136 13.69 8.61 -9.58
CA GLY A 136 13.96 9.98 -9.10
C GLY A 136 12.77 10.70 -8.46
N SER A 137 11.60 10.05 -8.31
CA SER A 137 10.45 10.64 -7.62
C SER A 137 10.59 10.71 -6.10
N GLY A 138 11.51 9.94 -5.52
CA GLY A 138 11.72 9.88 -4.06
C GLY A 138 10.92 8.77 -3.35
N ILE A 139 10.22 7.91 -4.08
CA ILE A 139 9.53 6.75 -3.51
C ILE A 139 10.52 5.72 -2.96
N GLN A 140 10.09 4.93 -1.98
CA GLN A 140 10.85 3.82 -1.40
C GLN A 140 10.35 2.44 -1.86
N GLY A 141 9.27 2.40 -2.63
CA GLY A 141 8.73 1.13 -3.15
C GLY A 141 7.49 1.32 -4.00
N VAL A 142 6.94 0.19 -4.43
CA VAL A 142 5.69 0.15 -5.21
C VAL A 142 4.73 -0.89 -4.64
N ALA A 143 3.43 -0.62 -4.74
CA ALA A 143 2.37 -1.58 -4.46
C ALA A 143 1.66 -1.97 -5.75
N VAL A 144 1.50 -3.26 -5.98
CA VAL A 144 0.97 -3.81 -7.22
C VAL A 144 -0.03 -4.93 -6.97
N VAL A 145 -1.03 -5.05 -7.83
CA VAL A 145 -2.01 -6.15 -7.82
C VAL A 145 -1.96 -6.89 -9.15
N SER A 146 -2.47 -6.29 -10.21
CA SER A 146 -2.58 -6.94 -11.53
C SER A 146 -1.23 -7.28 -12.17
N ALA A 147 -0.19 -6.51 -11.88
CA ALA A 147 1.17 -6.79 -12.35
C ALA A 147 1.71 -8.16 -11.87
N LEU A 148 1.15 -8.71 -10.80
CA LEU A 148 1.45 -10.04 -10.28
C LEU A 148 0.32 -11.03 -10.57
N TYR A 149 -0.89 -10.75 -10.11
CA TYR A 149 -1.98 -11.73 -10.12
C TYR A 149 -2.65 -11.95 -11.47
N ALA A 150 -2.45 -11.06 -12.45
CA ALA A 150 -2.88 -11.27 -13.82
C ALA A 150 -1.82 -12.00 -14.68
N GLN A 151 -0.72 -12.47 -14.09
CA GLN A 151 0.34 -13.17 -14.80
C GLN A 151 0.20 -14.69 -14.69
N PRO A 152 0.59 -15.45 -15.74
CA PRO A 152 0.54 -16.92 -15.72
C PRO A 152 1.44 -17.53 -14.63
N ASP A 153 2.59 -16.91 -14.37
CA ASP A 153 3.54 -17.29 -13.32
C ASP A 153 3.77 -16.10 -12.37
N VAL A 154 3.00 -16.06 -11.29
CA VAL A 154 3.06 -15.01 -10.26
C VAL A 154 4.45 -14.94 -9.62
N ARG A 155 5.12 -16.09 -9.41
CA ARG A 155 6.46 -16.12 -8.79
C ARG A 155 7.52 -15.50 -9.70
N ALA A 156 7.52 -15.86 -10.98
CA ALA A 156 8.44 -15.27 -11.95
C ALA A 156 8.18 -13.76 -12.11
N ALA A 157 6.91 -13.37 -12.18
CA ALA A 157 6.52 -11.96 -12.25
C ALA A 157 7.00 -11.16 -11.02
N ALA A 158 6.81 -11.70 -9.81
CA ALA A 158 7.25 -11.05 -8.57
C ALA A 158 8.78 -10.89 -8.51
N ARG A 159 9.55 -11.92 -8.88
CA ARG A 159 11.02 -11.84 -8.93
C ARG A 159 11.50 -10.78 -9.90
N SER A 160 10.95 -10.80 -11.12
CA SER A 160 11.33 -9.86 -12.17
C SER A 160 10.99 -8.41 -11.79
N LEU A 161 9.78 -8.18 -11.26
CA LEU A 161 9.36 -6.85 -10.83
C LEU A 161 10.22 -6.35 -9.67
N ARG A 162 10.51 -7.22 -8.69
CA ARG A 162 11.38 -6.87 -7.56
C ARG A 162 12.76 -6.41 -8.03
N SER A 163 13.41 -7.15 -8.93
CA SER A 163 14.72 -6.76 -9.48
C SER A 163 14.67 -5.40 -10.17
N GLN A 164 13.61 -5.13 -10.93
CA GLN A 164 13.42 -3.84 -11.60
C GLN A 164 13.20 -2.68 -10.61
N VAL A 165 12.42 -2.93 -9.53
CA VAL A 165 12.21 -1.94 -8.47
C VAL A 165 13.53 -1.63 -7.77
N GLU A 166 14.30 -2.65 -7.38
CA GLU A 166 15.60 -2.47 -6.73
C GLU A 166 16.60 -1.73 -7.62
N GLU A 167 16.60 -1.95 -8.93
CA GLU A 167 17.42 -1.21 -9.89
C GLU A 167 16.96 0.25 -10.00
N MET A 168 15.68 0.49 -10.16
CA MET A 168 15.09 1.83 -10.26
C MET A 168 15.38 2.69 -9.01
N LEU A 169 15.33 2.09 -7.80
CA LEU A 169 15.56 2.80 -6.53
C LEU A 169 17.05 3.11 -6.26
N ARG A 170 17.99 2.49 -7.00
CA ARG A 170 19.43 2.76 -6.87
C ARG A 170 19.94 3.90 -7.75
N GLY A 171 19.21 4.23 -8.79
CA GLY A 171 19.56 5.29 -9.77
C GLY A 171 18.97 6.62 -9.38
#